data_be1cc0a3e0233b6735d3dca43bf42f15
#
_entry.id   be1cc0a3e0233b6735d3dca43bf42f15
#
_cell.length_a   1.000
_cell.length_b   1.000
_cell.length_c   1.000
_cell.angle_alpha   90.00
_cell.angle_beta   90.00
_cell.angle_gamma   90.00
#
_symmetry.space_group_name_H-M   'P 1'
#
loop_
_entity.id
_entity.type
_entity.pdbx_description
1 polymer ?
#
loop_
_entity_poly.entity_id
_entity_poly.type
_entity_poly.pdbx_seq_one_letter_code
_entity_poly.pdbx_strand_id
1 'polypeptide(L)'
;GRIIAIKQKDCERIIEFSFETLNELGFTLGKKLIFEIMGKHSNIILVDTESGNIVDAIKRVSIDTSRARQVLPGTRYEYPPAQDKIGFDELTFEEFAALQPSPKIYLNTIGGISPAIARELADMALNRGKQEAFKLIEAASQIGNAPETNLARDSRQEIKPVIYYEDKECTKPLDYHVMNLNELEQSAYSRHFDSMSECIDSFFSGKINSSLVKQR
;
A
#
# COMPACT_ATOMS: atom_id res chain seq x y z
N GLY A 1 17.54 -17.59 -10.34
CA GLY A 1 16.20 -17.48 -10.93
C GLY A 1 15.98 -16.16 -11.66
N ARG A 2 15.02 -16.11 -12.56
CA ARG A 2 14.64 -14.92 -13.34
C ARG A 2 13.26 -14.45 -12.87
N ILE A 3 13.10 -13.19 -12.49
CA ILE A 3 11.80 -12.58 -12.21
C ILE A 3 11.05 -12.46 -13.54
N ILE A 4 9.81 -12.96 -13.57
CA ILE A 4 8.93 -12.94 -14.75
C ILE A 4 7.73 -12.04 -14.57
N ALA A 5 7.30 -11.78 -13.33
CA ALA A 5 6.23 -10.84 -13.04
C ALA A 5 6.34 -10.31 -11.60
N ILE A 6 5.88 -9.09 -11.41
CA ILE A 6 5.62 -8.48 -10.10
C ILE A 6 4.18 -7.99 -10.13
N LYS A 7 3.37 -8.40 -9.14
CA LYS A 7 1.95 -8.04 -9.05
C LYS A 7 1.59 -7.63 -7.62
N GLN A 8 0.76 -6.62 -7.49
CA GLN A 8 0.06 -6.35 -6.24
C GLN A 8 -1.29 -7.07 -6.28
N LYS A 9 -1.70 -7.64 -5.15
CA LYS A 9 -3.02 -8.29 -5.01
C LYS A 9 -4.07 -7.21 -4.70
N ASP A 10 -4.89 -6.88 -5.68
CA ASP A 10 -5.95 -5.86 -5.58
C ASP A 10 -5.44 -4.58 -4.87
N CYS A 11 -6.23 -3.95 -4.02
CA CYS A 11 -5.81 -2.83 -3.18
C CYS A 11 -5.17 -3.28 -1.85
N GLU A 12 -4.77 -4.55 -1.72
CA GLU A 12 -4.15 -5.10 -0.51
C GLU A 12 -2.64 -4.84 -0.47
N ARG A 13 -2.09 -4.87 0.74
CA ARG A 13 -0.64 -4.74 0.97
C ARG A 13 0.07 -6.08 0.78
N ILE A 14 -0.18 -6.74 -0.35
CA ILE A 14 0.39 -8.02 -0.75
C ILE A 14 1.04 -7.85 -2.12
N ILE A 15 2.34 -8.14 -2.19
CA ILE A 15 3.12 -8.08 -3.43
C ILE A 15 3.63 -9.47 -3.74
N GLU A 16 3.42 -9.91 -4.97
CA GLU A 16 3.84 -11.21 -5.48
C GLU A 16 4.95 -11.06 -6.52
N PHE A 17 6.08 -11.68 -6.27
CA PHE A 17 7.17 -11.83 -7.24
C PHE A 17 7.10 -13.25 -7.81
N SER A 18 6.76 -13.38 -9.07
CA SER A 18 6.83 -14.64 -9.79
C SER A 18 8.20 -14.79 -10.45
N PHE A 19 8.83 -15.93 -10.30
CA PHE A 19 10.12 -16.19 -10.90
C PHE A 19 10.27 -17.66 -11.33
N GLU A 20 11.13 -17.85 -12.30
CA GLU A 20 11.56 -19.14 -12.80
C GLU A 20 12.94 -19.49 -12.26
N THR A 21 13.13 -20.75 -11.88
CA THR A 21 14.40 -21.32 -11.50
C THR A 21 14.57 -22.65 -12.22
N LEU A 22 15.78 -23.18 -12.25
CA LEU A 22 16.05 -24.52 -12.78
C LEU A 22 16.28 -25.49 -11.61
N ASN A 23 15.75 -26.70 -11.74
CA ASN A 23 16.12 -27.78 -10.84
C ASN A 23 17.49 -28.40 -11.26
N GLU A 24 17.96 -29.36 -10.49
CA GLU A 24 19.25 -30.04 -10.75
C GLU A 24 19.30 -30.75 -12.10
N LEU A 25 18.15 -31.11 -12.66
CA LEU A 25 18.00 -31.76 -13.97
C LEU A 25 17.81 -30.76 -15.12
N GLY A 26 17.84 -29.45 -14.85
CA GLY A 26 17.67 -28.39 -15.84
C GLY A 26 16.22 -28.08 -16.23
N PHE A 27 15.23 -28.68 -15.58
CA PHE A 27 13.82 -28.33 -15.81
C PHE A 27 13.46 -27.01 -15.12
N THR A 28 12.65 -26.19 -15.81
CA THR A 28 12.14 -24.95 -15.29
C THR A 28 11.10 -25.21 -14.19
N LEU A 29 11.31 -24.60 -13.03
CA LEU A 29 10.36 -24.58 -11.91
C LEU A 29 9.87 -23.17 -11.69
N GLY A 30 8.56 -23.02 -11.58
CA GLY A 30 7.94 -21.75 -11.19
C GLY A 30 7.90 -21.62 -9.66
N LYS A 31 8.30 -20.46 -9.16
CA LYS A 31 8.18 -20.10 -7.75
C LYS A 31 7.55 -18.72 -7.62
N LYS A 32 6.90 -18.48 -6.49
CA LYS A 32 6.34 -17.19 -6.15
C LYS A 32 6.81 -16.79 -4.75
N LEU A 33 7.36 -15.59 -4.62
CA LEU A 33 7.70 -15.01 -3.34
C LEU A 33 6.63 -13.96 -3.02
N ILE A 34 5.90 -14.16 -1.93
CA ILE A 34 4.76 -13.34 -1.54
C ILE A 34 5.14 -12.53 -0.30
N PHE A 35 5.04 -11.22 -0.43
CA PHE A 35 5.26 -10.26 0.65
C PHE A 35 3.91 -9.80 1.17
N GLU A 36 3.58 -10.14 2.40
CA GLU A 36 2.41 -9.64 3.12
C GLU A 36 2.87 -8.55 4.09
N ILE A 37 2.47 -7.30 3.85
CA ILE A 37 2.95 -6.13 4.62
C ILE A 37 1.83 -5.65 5.54
N MET A 38 1.63 -6.39 6.66
CA MET A 38 0.49 -6.20 7.58
C MET A 38 0.95 -5.93 9.02
N GLY A 39 1.96 -5.07 9.21
CA GLY A 39 2.50 -4.72 10.52
C GLY A 39 3.01 -5.95 11.28
N LYS A 40 2.48 -6.23 12.46
CA LYS A 40 2.90 -7.40 13.26
C LYS A 40 2.65 -8.75 12.57
N HIS A 41 1.72 -8.79 11.62
CA HIS A 41 1.38 -9.97 10.82
C HIS A 41 2.12 -10.04 9.48
N SER A 42 3.06 -9.13 9.22
CA SER A 42 3.88 -9.18 8.01
C SER A 42 4.63 -10.50 7.91
N ASN A 43 4.69 -11.03 6.68
CA ASN A 43 5.37 -12.30 6.39
C ASN A 43 5.98 -12.25 4.99
N ILE A 44 6.94 -13.13 4.73
CA ILE A 44 7.44 -13.43 3.39
C ILE A 44 7.30 -14.94 3.22
N ILE A 45 6.60 -15.35 2.16
CA ILE A 45 6.20 -16.73 1.93
C ILE A 45 6.67 -17.16 0.55
N LEU A 46 7.38 -18.26 0.49
CA LEU A 46 7.80 -18.89 -0.77
C LEU A 46 6.81 -19.99 -1.13
N VAL A 47 6.23 -19.90 -2.33
CA VAL A 47 5.22 -20.83 -2.84
C VAL A 47 5.71 -21.47 -4.12
N ASP A 48 5.48 -22.75 -4.27
CA ASP A 48 5.61 -23.49 -5.51
C ASP A 48 4.40 -23.23 -6.40
N THR A 49 4.61 -22.78 -7.64
CA THR A 49 3.50 -22.34 -8.50
C THR A 49 2.73 -23.51 -9.11
N GLU A 50 3.31 -24.69 -9.22
CA GLU A 50 2.67 -25.88 -9.79
C GLU A 50 1.70 -26.49 -8.78
N SER A 51 2.15 -26.74 -7.55
CA SER A 51 1.33 -27.33 -6.50
C SER A 51 0.48 -26.30 -5.74
N GLY A 52 0.87 -25.03 -5.73
CA GLY A 52 0.32 -23.99 -4.90
C GLY A 52 0.69 -24.10 -3.41
N ASN A 53 1.64 -24.99 -3.08
CA ASN A 53 2.04 -25.25 -1.71
C ASN A 53 3.14 -24.30 -1.24
N ILE A 54 3.11 -23.98 0.04
CA ILE A 54 4.15 -23.22 0.72
C ILE A 54 5.42 -24.08 0.79
N VAL A 55 6.51 -23.56 0.25
CA VAL A 55 7.83 -24.15 0.38
C VAL A 55 8.45 -23.77 1.71
N ASP A 56 8.41 -22.48 2.06
CA ASP A 56 8.82 -21.96 3.36
C ASP A 56 8.22 -20.57 3.62
N ALA A 57 8.33 -20.10 4.87
CA ALA A 57 7.88 -18.77 5.30
C ALA A 57 8.76 -18.26 6.44
N ILE A 58 8.98 -16.94 6.49
CA ILE A 58 9.75 -16.32 7.60
C ILE A 58 9.03 -16.54 8.93
N LYS A 59 7.70 -16.37 8.94
CA LYS A 59 6.86 -16.66 10.11
C LYS A 59 5.97 -17.86 9.79
N ARG A 60 6.20 -18.95 10.48
CA ARG A 60 5.34 -20.13 10.42
C ARG A 60 4.15 -19.94 11.37
N VAL A 61 2.95 -20.11 10.85
CA VAL A 61 1.69 -19.91 11.60
C VAL A 61 0.91 -21.21 11.60
N SER A 62 0.79 -21.82 12.79
CA SER A 62 -0.02 -23.03 13.00
C SER A 62 -1.46 -22.66 13.35
N ILE A 63 -2.37 -23.66 13.34
CA ILE A 63 -3.75 -23.50 13.76
C ILE A 63 -3.88 -23.07 15.22
N ASP A 64 -2.92 -23.44 16.06
CA ASP A 64 -2.89 -23.04 17.48
C ASP A 64 -2.55 -21.54 17.63
N THR A 65 -1.78 -21.00 16.67
CA THR A 65 -1.37 -19.58 16.66
C THR A 65 -2.44 -18.70 16.02
N SER A 66 -3.12 -19.19 14.99
CA SER A 66 -4.17 -18.47 14.28
C SER A 66 -5.24 -19.41 13.74
N ARG A 67 -6.50 -19.11 14.07
CA ARG A 67 -7.65 -19.82 13.51
C ARG A 67 -8.03 -19.34 12.10
N ALA A 68 -7.50 -18.20 11.65
CA ALA A 68 -7.87 -17.61 10.37
C ALA A 68 -7.28 -18.37 9.18
N ARG A 69 -5.99 -18.74 9.28
CA ARG A 69 -5.28 -19.55 8.27
C ARG A 69 -3.98 -20.11 8.84
N GLN A 70 -3.47 -21.14 8.19
CA GLN A 70 -2.14 -21.69 8.44
C GLN A 70 -1.13 -21.17 7.42
N VAL A 71 0.11 -21.03 7.86
CA VAL A 71 1.27 -20.72 7.00
C VAL A 71 2.40 -21.66 7.39
N LEU A 72 2.36 -22.87 6.84
CA LEU A 72 3.33 -23.94 7.14
C LEU A 72 3.86 -24.56 5.85
N PRO A 73 5.13 -24.96 5.80
CA PRO A 73 5.68 -25.72 4.66
C PRO A 73 4.80 -26.96 4.36
N GLY A 74 4.52 -27.18 3.08
CA GLY A 74 3.71 -28.28 2.58
C GLY A 74 2.21 -28.02 2.55
N THR A 75 1.69 -26.99 3.24
CA THR A 75 0.28 -26.60 3.14
C THR A 75 0.06 -25.70 1.93
N ARG A 76 -1.17 -25.71 1.40
CA ARG A 76 -1.55 -24.81 0.31
C ARG A 76 -1.53 -23.37 0.79
N TYR A 77 -0.99 -22.45 -0.03
CA TYR A 77 -1.05 -21.03 0.28
C TYR A 77 -2.47 -20.51 0.11
N GLU A 78 -2.95 -19.80 1.11
CA GLU A 78 -4.22 -19.07 1.09
C GLU A 78 -3.94 -17.60 1.42
N TYR A 79 -4.64 -16.70 0.74
CA TYR A 79 -4.56 -15.28 1.07
C TYR A 79 -5.13 -15.00 2.47
N PRO A 80 -4.66 -13.93 3.14
CA PRO A 80 -5.36 -13.43 4.32
C PRO A 80 -6.86 -13.26 4.03
N PRO A 81 -7.74 -13.43 5.03
CA PRO A 81 -9.15 -13.16 4.87
C PRO A 81 -9.37 -11.77 4.27
N ALA A 82 -10.16 -11.70 3.20
CA ALA A 82 -10.54 -10.44 2.59
C ALA A 82 -11.28 -9.56 3.60
N GLN A 83 -11.05 -8.26 3.54
CA GLN A 83 -11.87 -7.30 4.28
C GLN A 83 -13.18 -7.11 3.52
N ASP A 84 -14.30 -6.99 4.25
CA ASP A 84 -15.59 -6.66 3.66
C ASP A 84 -15.65 -5.15 3.37
N LYS A 85 -14.91 -4.73 2.33
CA LYS A 85 -14.78 -3.33 1.89
C LYS A 85 -14.80 -3.25 0.38
N ILE A 86 -15.32 -2.15 -0.13
CA ILE A 86 -15.28 -1.82 -1.55
C ILE A 86 -13.91 -1.22 -1.85
N GLY A 87 -13.17 -1.75 -2.83
CA GLY A 87 -11.92 -1.15 -3.29
C GLY A 87 -12.14 0.31 -3.73
N PHE A 88 -11.20 1.20 -3.41
CA PHE A 88 -11.34 2.60 -3.81
C PHE A 88 -11.39 2.79 -5.33
N ASP A 89 -10.84 1.85 -6.08
CA ASP A 89 -10.82 1.80 -7.55
C ASP A 89 -12.11 1.24 -8.17
N GLU A 90 -12.93 0.55 -7.38
CA GLU A 90 -14.25 0.02 -7.77
C GLU A 90 -15.42 0.87 -7.24
N LEU A 91 -15.14 1.80 -6.30
CA LEU A 91 -16.16 2.61 -5.63
C LEU A 91 -16.81 3.60 -6.58
N THR A 92 -18.14 3.56 -6.68
CA THR A 92 -18.93 4.52 -7.47
C THR A 92 -19.23 5.79 -6.67
N PHE A 93 -19.54 6.90 -7.37
CA PHE A 93 -19.94 8.13 -6.69
C PHE A 93 -21.24 7.95 -5.88
N GLU A 94 -22.21 7.18 -6.38
CA GLU A 94 -23.46 6.90 -5.71
C GLU A 94 -23.25 6.19 -4.38
N GLU A 95 -22.39 5.17 -4.35
CA GLU A 95 -22.02 4.45 -3.13
C GLU A 95 -21.30 5.36 -2.14
N PHE A 96 -20.32 6.15 -2.60
CA PHE A 96 -19.62 7.13 -1.78
C PHE A 96 -20.58 8.19 -1.22
N ALA A 97 -21.48 8.71 -2.06
CA ALA A 97 -22.45 9.73 -1.67
C ALA A 97 -23.48 9.23 -0.64
N ALA A 98 -23.76 7.93 -0.61
CA ALA A 98 -24.62 7.31 0.40
C ALA A 98 -23.95 7.24 1.79
N LEU A 99 -22.63 7.27 1.88
CA LEU A 99 -21.90 7.22 3.15
C LEU A 99 -22.01 8.55 3.91
N GLN A 100 -22.07 8.46 5.23
CA GLN A 100 -21.96 9.66 6.08
C GLN A 100 -20.47 10.11 6.11
N PRO A 101 -20.21 11.43 6.01
CA PRO A 101 -18.85 11.97 6.07
C PRO A 101 -18.21 11.74 7.45
N SER A 102 -17.49 10.64 7.59
CA SER A 102 -16.80 10.26 8.83
C SER A 102 -15.55 9.44 8.49
N PRO A 103 -14.38 9.78 9.06
CA PRO A 103 -13.16 9.02 8.86
C PRO A 103 -13.32 7.52 9.20
N LYS A 104 -14.06 7.23 10.28
CA LYS A 104 -14.32 5.85 10.71
C LYS A 104 -15.18 5.09 9.72
N ILE A 105 -16.22 5.71 9.17
CA ILE A 105 -17.11 5.09 8.17
C ILE A 105 -16.30 4.82 6.91
N TYR A 106 -15.55 5.79 6.42
CA TYR A 106 -14.72 5.63 5.22
C TYR A 106 -13.68 4.53 5.39
N LEU A 107 -12.96 4.49 6.53
CA LEU A 107 -11.99 3.42 6.81
C LEU A 107 -12.61 2.02 6.90
N ASN A 108 -13.85 1.92 7.35
CA ASN A 108 -14.52 0.63 7.48
C ASN A 108 -15.16 0.15 6.17
N THR A 109 -15.48 1.06 5.26
CA THR A 109 -16.22 0.77 4.02
C THR A 109 -15.32 0.75 2.79
N ILE A 110 -14.30 1.64 2.74
CA ILE A 110 -13.46 1.81 1.56
C ILE A 110 -12.12 1.09 1.79
N GLY A 111 -11.82 0.14 0.91
CA GLY A 111 -10.55 -0.58 0.89
C GLY A 111 -9.44 0.25 0.25
N GLY A 112 -8.19 0.02 0.67
CA GLY A 112 -7.01 0.65 0.07
C GLY A 112 -6.69 2.07 0.53
N ILE A 113 -7.51 2.70 1.40
CA ILE A 113 -7.25 4.04 1.92
C ILE A 113 -6.57 4.01 3.30
N SER A 114 -5.75 5.02 3.56
CA SER A 114 -5.10 5.23 4.86
C SER A 114 -5.99 6.04 5.82
N PRO A 115 -5.72 6.02 7.15
CA PRO A 115 -6.41 6.90 8.10
C PRO A 115 -6.31 8.39 7.75
N ALA A 116 -5.19 8.84 7.19
CA ALA A 116 -5.00 10.22 6.75
C ALA A 116 -5.91 10.57 5.57
N ILE A 117 -5.97 9.70 4.56
CA ILE A 117 -6.90 9.88 3.43
C ILE A 117 -8.36 9.86 3.89
N ALA A 118 -8.72 8.99 4.83
CA ALA A 118 -10.08 8.94 5.35
C ALA A 118 -10.49 10.24 6.08
N ARG A 119 -9.56 10.87 6.82
CA ARG A 119 -9.80 12.20 7.43
C ARG A 119 -9.94 13.28 6.38
N GLU A 120 -9.05 13.33 5.41
CA GLU A 120 -9.09 14.29 4.31
C GLU A 120 -10.42 14.20 3.53
N LEU A 121 -10.84 12.99 3.16
CA LEU A 121 -12.12 12.76 2.48
C LEU A 121 -13.31 13.24 3.31
N ALA A 122 -13.29 12.99 4.62
CA ALA A 122 -14.37 13.43 5.50
C ALA A 122 -14.43 14.97 5.64
N ASP A 123 -13.27 15.59 5.79
CA ASP A 123 -13.16 17.06 5.85
C ASP A 123 -13.61 17.70 4.55
N MET A 124 -13.13 17.20 3.40
CA MET A 124 -13.57 17.69 2.09
C MET A 124 -15.07 17.50 1.87
N ALA A 125 -15.63 16.34 2.22
CA ALA A 125 -17.05 16.07 2.04
C ALA A 125 -17.93 16.98 2.89
N LEU A 126 -17.49 17.37 4.10
CA LEU A 126 -18.19 18.28 4.98
C LEU A 126 -18.09 19.74 4.53
N ASN A 127 -16.88 20.18 4.13
CA ASN A 127 -16.60 21.61 3.89
C ASN A 127 -16.77 22.01 2.42
N ARG A 128 -16.56 21.09 1.46
CA ARG A 128 -16.58 21.34 0.01
C ARG A 128 -17.62 20.51 -0.74
N GLY A 129 -18.24 19.56 -0.06
CA GLY A 129 -19.23 18.63 -0.63
C GLY A 129 -18.63 17.31 -1.13
N LYS A 130 -19.51 16.28 -1.17
CA LYS A 130 -19.11 14.90 -1.52
C LYS A 130 -18.57 14.75 -2.94
N GLN A 131 -19.06 15.57 -3.87
CA GLN A 131 -18.57 15.56 -5.25
C GLN A 131 -17.09 15.93 -5.33
N GLU A 132 -16.69 16.96 -4.58
CA GLU A 132 -15.29 17.41 -4.55
C GLU A 132 -14.38 16.39 -3.84
N ALA A 133 -14.87 15.80 -2.75
CA ALA A 133 -14.15 14.74 -2.05
C ALA A 133 -13.96 13.49 -2.94
N PHE A 134 -14.94 13.13 -3.77
CA PHE A 134 -14.86 11.96 -4.64
C PHE A 134 -13.80 12.11 -5.75
N LYS A 135 -13.54 13.33 -6.21
CA LYS A 135 -12.45 13.58 -7.19
C LYS A 135 -11.07 13.12 -6.68
N LEU A 136 -10.85 13.11 -5.36
CA LEU A 136 -9.61 12.59 -4.77
C LEU A 136 -9.51 11.07 -4.99
N ILE A 137 -10.63 10.35 -4.89
CA ILE A 137 -10.72 8.91 -5.14
C ILE A 137 -10.49 8.62 -6.63
N GLU A 138 -11.14 9.37 -7.51
CA GLU A 138 -10.95 9.24 -8.96
C GLU A 138 -9.50 9.47 -9.37
N ALA A 139 -8.86 10.51 -8.83
CA ALA A 139 -7.44 10.78 -9.07
C ALA A 139 -6.54 9.63 -8.59
N ALA A 140 -6.81 9.07 -7.40
CA ALA A 140 -6.06 7.94 -6.86
C ALA A 140 -6.23 6.67 -7.72
N SER A 141 -7.45 6.39 -8.21
CA SER A 141 -7.74 5.24 -9.08
C SER A 141 -6.99 5.31 -10.42
N GLN A 142 -6.81 6.50 -10.96
CA GLN A 142 -6.05 6.70 -12.20
C GLN A 142 -4.55 6.41 -12.05
N ILE A 143 -4.00 6.54 -10.83
CA ILE A 143 -2.59 6.24 -10.55
C ILE A 143 -2.33 4.75 -10.68
N GLY A 144 -3.19 3.92 -10.07
CA GLY A 144 -3.04 2.46 -10.04
C GLY A 144 -3.21 1.80 -11.41
N ASN A 145 -4.01 2.40 -12.28
CA ASN A 145 -4.39 1.84 -13.58
C ASN A 145 -3.62 2.43 -14.78
N ALA A 146 -2.66 3.33 -14.55
CA ALA A 146 -1.94 3.97 -15.64
C ALA A 146 -0.96 2.99 -16.32
N PRO A 147 -1.07 2.76 -17.65
CA PRO A 147 -0.06 2.01 -18.38
C PRO A 147 1.29 2.74 -18.29
N GLU A 148 2.39 2.00 -18.19
CA GLU A 148 3.76 2.51 -18.08
C GLU A 148 4.25 3.34 -19.29
N THR A 149 3.39 3.65 -20.24
CA THR A 149 3.75 4.39 -21.45
C THR A 149 3.81 5.90 -21.24
N ASN A 150 4.88 6.51 -21.73
CA ASN A 150 5.21 7.94 -21.64
C ASN A 150 4.14 8.91 -22.18
N LEU A 151 3.07 8.44 -22.84
CA LEU A 151 2.01 9.26 -23.44
C LEU A 151 0.95 9.75 -22.42
N ALA A 152 0.90 9.18 -21.23
CA ALA A 152 -0.07 9.56 -20.18
C ALA A 152 0.44 10.68 -19.24
N ARG A 153 1.60 11.25 -19.49
CA ARG A 153 2.19 12.31 -18.62
C ARG A 153 1.49 13.66 -18.72
N ASP A 154 0.86 13.98 -19.83
CA ASP A 154 0.31 15.33 -20.09
C ASP A 154 -1.09 15.60 -19.52
N SER A 155 -1.81 14.60 -19.07
CA SER A 155 -3.16 14.75 -18.48
C SER A 155 -3.26 14.39 -17.00
N ARG A 156 -2.14 14.06 -16.34
CA ARG A 156 -2.11 13.74 -14.91
C ARG A 156 -2.07 15.04 -14.12
N GLN A 157 -3.07 15.25 -13.29
CA GLN A 157 -2.90 16.08 -12.11
C GLN A 157 -1.55 15.68 -11.49
N GLU A 158 -0.60 16.59 -11.40
CA GLU A 158 0.78 16.31 -10.96
C GLU A 158 0.73 15.73 -9.55
N ILE A 159 0.82 14.40 -9.47
CA ILE A 159 0.97 13.71 -8.20
C ILE A 159 2.41 13.98 -7.78
N LYS A 160 2.54 14.79 -6.76
CA LYS A 160 3.83 15.12 -6.16
C LYS A 160 3.93 14.46 -4.80
N PRO A 161 4.66 13.34 -4.69
CA PRO A 161 4.94 12.73 -3.40
C PRO A 161 5.50 13.76 -2.43
N VAL A 162 5.06 13.71 -1.18
CA VAL A 162 5.36 14.72 -0.17
C VAL A 162 5.73 14.06 1.16
N ILE A 163 6.73 14.62 1.83
CA ILE A 163 7.02 14.34 3.25
C ILE A 163 6.61 15.56 4.05
N TYR A 164 5.89 15.32 5.13
CA TYR A 164 5.55 16.30 6.16
C TYR A 164 6.54 16.21 7.32
N TYR A 165 6.91 17.37 7.89
CA TYR A 165 7.92 17.49 8.93
C TYR A 165 7.38 18.30 10.11
N GLU A 166 7.87 17.99 11.34
CA GLU A 166 7.58 18.76 12.55
C GLU A 166 8.29 20.12 12.56
N ASP A 167 9.46 20.20 11.91
CA ASP A 167 10.36 21.35 11.96
C ASP A 167 10.58 21.96 10.57
N LYS A 168 10.86 23.26 10.57
CA LYS A 168 11.12 24.05 9.34
C LYS A 168 12.36 23.59 8.58
N GLU A 169 13.35 23.07 9.29
CA GLU A 169 14.59 22.55 8.74
C GLU A 169 14.41 21.19 8.05
N CYS A 170 13.22 20.61 8.08
CA CYS A 170 12.88 19.29 7.50
C CYS A 170 13.79 18.16 8.00
N THR A 171 14.08 18.15 9.31
CA THR A 171 14.93 17.12 9.94
C THR A 171 14.15 16.05 10.65
N LYS A 172 12.88 16.31 11.03
CA LYS A 172 12.00 15.39 11.78
C LYS A 172 10.80 14.99 10.93
N PRO A 173 10.91 13.92 10.11
CA PRO A 173 9.81 13.49 9.28
C PRO A 173 8.65 12.91 10.11
N LEU A 174 7.45 13.42 9.88
CA LEU A 174 6.18 12.98 10.48
C LEU A 174 5.54 11.85 9.69
N ASP A 175 5.19 12.16 8.44
CA ASP A 175 4.45 11.26 7.55
C ASP A 175 4.80 11.54 6.09
N TYR A 176 4.44 10.62 5.20
CA TYR A 176 4.61 10.78 3.76
C TYR A 176 3.37 10.32 3.00
N HIS A 177 3.06 11.00 1.90
CA HIS A 177 1.91 10.72 1.07
C HIS A 177 2.25 10.85 -0.42
N VAL A 178 1.42 10.23 -1.25
CA VAL A 178 1.53 10.31 -2.71
C VAL A 178 1.04 11.66 -3.26
N MET A 179 0.29 12.41 -2.46
CA MET A 179 -0.31 13.71 -2.79
C MET A 179 -0.39 14.61 -1.54
N ASN A 180 -0.63 15.89 -1.76
CA ASN A 180 -0.88 16.83 -0.67
C ASN A 180 -2.18 16.51 0.08
N LEU A 181 -2.14 16.65 1.40
CA LEU A 181 -3.29 16.57 2.30
C LEU A 181 -3.47 17.92 3.01
N ASN A 182 -4.64 18.55 2.84
CA ASN A 182 -4.90 19.89 3.37
C ASN A 182 -4.76 19.97 4.90
N GLU A 183 -5.16 18.92 5.62
CA GLU A 183 -5.03 18.84 7.08
C GLU A 183 -3.56 18.96 7.53
N LEU A 184 -2.66 18.29 6.82
CA LEU A 184 -1.23 18.29 7.16
C LEU A 184 -0.51 19.54 6.66
N GLU A 185 -0.90 20.12 5.53
CA GLU A 185 -0.34 21.38 5.02
C GLU A 185 -0.55 22.57 5.98
N GLN A 186 -1.63 22.55 6.76
CA GLN A 186 -1.91 23.59 7.74
C GLN A 186 -1.09 23.48 9.03
N SER A 187 -0.58 22.30 9.34
CA SER A 187 0.02 21.99 10.65
C SER A 187 1.49 21.57 10.60
N ALA A 188 2.06 21.36 9.41
CA ALA A 188 3.41 20.82 9.23
C ALA A 188 4.15 21.51 8.08
N TYR A 189 5.47 21.40 8.07
CA TYR A 189 6.30 21.78 6.92
C TYR A 189 6.33 20.64 5.91
N SER A 190 6.40 20.94 4.62
CA SER A 190 6.35 19.93 3.57
C SER A 190 7.51 20.04 2.58
N ARG A 191 7.92 18.89 2.02
CA ARG A 191 8.89 18.81 0.92
C ARG A 191 8.38 17.81 -0.11
N HIS A 192 8.38 18.22 -1.38
CA HIS A 192 7.96 17.41 -2.52
C HIS A 192 9.12 16.63 -3.14
N PHE A 193 8.79 15.53 -3.80
CA PHE A 193 9.72 14.62 -4.47
C PHE A 193 9.23 14.30 -5.88
N ASP A 194 10.15 13.94 -6.78
CA ASP A 194 9.81 13.58 -8.15
C ASP A 194 9.26 12.15 -8.27
N SER A 195 9.56 11.29 -7.31
CA SER A 195 9.04 9.91 -7.25
C SER A 195 8.70 9.47 -5.85
N MET A 196 7.77 8.51 -5.75
CA MET A 196 7.42 7.91 -4.46
C MET A 196 8.59 7.11 -3.87
N SER A 197 9.41 6.48 -4.69
CA SER A 197 10.61 5.75 -4.23
C SER A 197 11.59 6.69 -3.54
N GLU A 198 11.90 7.85 -4.14
CA GLU A 198 12.78 8.86 -3.53
C GLU A 198 12.18 9.43 -2.24
N CYS A 199 10.87 9.68 -2.24
CA CYS A 199 10.14 10.14 -1.06
C CYS A 199 10.27 9.13 0.10
N ILE A 200 10.02 7.85 -0.15
CA ILE A 200 10.10 6.79 0.85
C ILE A 200 11.54 6.63 1.37
N ASP A 201 12.53 6.59 0.49
CA ASP A 201 13.94 6.49 0.87
C ASP A 201 14.37 7.66 1.77
N SER A 202 13.97 8.88 1.40
CA SER A 202 14.26 10.08 2.19
C SER A 202 13.59 10.02 3.57
N PHE A 203 12.32 9.59 3.63
CA PHE A 203 11.57 9.48 4.87
C PHE A 203 12.20 8.48 5.86
N PHE A 204 12.50 7.27 5.41
CA PHE A 204 13.09 6.25 6.28
C PHE A 204 14.52 6.54 6.65
N SER A 205 15.33 7.11 5.77
CA SER A 205 16.69 7.60 6.08
C SER A 205 16.67 8.69 7.15
N GLY A 206 15.73 9.63 7.06
CA GLY A 206 15.52 10.66 8.08
C GLY A 206 15.12 10.09 9.44
N LYS A 207 14.23 9.09 9.48
CA LYS A 207 13.84 8.41 10.72
C LYS A 207 14.99 7.63 11.37
N ILE A 208 15.80 6.95 10.58
CA ILE A 208 16.97 6.21 11.09
C ILE A 208 17.96 7.21 11.73
N ASN A 209 18.29 8.29 11.05
CA ASN A 209 19.20 9.31 11.55
C ASN A 209 18.68 9.96 12.85
N SER A 210 17.41 10.30 12.91
CA SER A 210 16.79 10.88 14.11
C SER A 210 16.77 9.92 15.30
N SER A 211 16.66 8.60 15.09
CA SER A 211 16.72 7.59 16.13
C SER A 211 18.16 7.35 16.64
N LEU A 212 19.15 7.39 15.76
CA LEU A 212 20.57 7.28 16.14
C LEU A 212 21.05 8.47 16.97
N VAL A 213 20.57 9.67 16.70
CA VAL A 213 20.88 10.88 17.49
C VAL A 213 20.29 10.79 18.90
N LYS A 214 19.13 10.16 19.09
CA LYS A 214 18.50 9.98 20.41
C LYS A 214 19.19 8.92 21.30
N GLN A 215 20.07 8.10 20.75
CA GLN A 215 20.81 7.05 21.48
C GLN A 215 22.22 7.49 21.93
N ARG A 216 22.64 8.71 21.61
CA ARG A 216 23.88 9.34 22.09
C ARG A 216 23.57 10.38 23.15
#